data_d83436dc2bea173917fb38e0d7cd51f0
#
_entry.id   d83436dc2bea173917fb38e0d7cd51f0
#
_cell.length_a   1.000
_cell.length_b   1.000
_cell.length_c   1.000
_cell.angle_alpha   90.00
_cell.angle_beta   90.00
_cell.angle_gamma   90.00
#
_symmetry.space_group_name_H-M   'P 1'
#
loop_
_entity.id
_entity.type
_entity.pdbx_description
1 polymer ?
#
loop_
_entity_poly.entity_id
_entity_poly.type
_entity_poly.pdbx_seq_one_letter_code
_entity_poly.pdbx_strand_id
1 'polypeptide(L)'
;MGGDQLNKVLRTLGLWLLLGLMTVSIASTFYGQKATPMKISLSAFMDNLDSGNIAELRIIGDDKIEGRLKNGMEFETYMPDISLVTDRLKDKGTSLAGIEVAAEPKPVAPWWYTILPQVISMVFFVGLWFFLLNQMQGGSNKALSFGKSRARLHMEERGKITFDDVAGVDEAKEELAEIVEFLKHPRKFVELGAEIPKGVLLVGPPGTGKTLLGRAVAGEAGVPFFIISGSDFVEMFVGVGAARVRDLFEQAKKNSPCIVFIDEIDAVGRQRGAGLGGGHDEREQTLNQLLVEMDGFESNTGIILLAATNRPDVLDPALLRPGRFDRQVVVDMPDIKGREAILKVHARNKPLSQDVDLLVIAQRTPGFTGADLENVLNEAAILAARRGSKKISMEDCDEAIDRVIAGPQKKSRIMSDREKDLVAFHEAGHALAGKLLPNVDPVQKVSIIPRGRMGGYTL
;
A
#
# COMPACT_ATOMS: atom_id res chain seq x y z
N MET A 1 24.08 -4.99 -0.26
CA MET A 1 24.08 -5.30 1.19
C MET A 1 24.93 -4.38 2.07
N GLY A 2 25.59 -3.34 1.52
CA GLY A 2 26.51 -2.46 2.29
C GLY A 2 25.91 -1.14 2.83
N GLY A 3 24.81 -0.63 2.33
CA GLY A 3 24.28 0.69 2.68
C GLY A 3 23.52 0.76 4.02
N ASP A 4 22.83 -0.28 4.39
CA ASP A 4 22.01 -0.29 5.63
C ASP A 4 22.83 -0.47 6.91
N GLN A 5 23.94 -1.15 6.83
CA GLN A 5 24.89 -1.30 7.95
C GLN A 5 25.65 0.01 8.22
N LEU A 6 26.05 0.72 7.20
CA LEU A 6 26.75 2.00 7.32
C LEU A 6 25.86 3.08 7.97
N ASN A 7 24.57 3.13 7.59
CA ASN A 7 23.59 4.04 8.19
C ASN A 7 23.28 3.71 9.66
N LYS A 8 23.27 2.44 10.05
CA LYS A 8 23.12 2.05 11.46
C LYS A 8 24.33 2.44 12.28
N VAL A 9 25.54 2.23 11.76
CA VAL A 9 26.80 2.60 12.45
C VAL A 9 26.90 4.12 12.61
N LEU A 10 26.57 4.90 11.59
CA LEU A 10 26.56 6.37 11.66
C LEU A 10 25.53 6.91 12.64
N ARG A 11 24.34 6.32 12.72
CA ARG A 11 23.32 6.66 13.71
C ARG A 11 23.78 6.35 15.13
N THR A 12 24.41 5.21 15.33
CA THR A 12 24.92 4.81 16.65
C THR A 12 26.08 5.69 17.10
N LEU A 13 27.01 6.03 16.18
CA LEU A 13 28.11 6.96 16.45
C LEU A 13 27.58 8.38 16.78
N GLY A 14 26.60 8.89 16.04
CA GLY A 14 25.96 10.18 16.33
C GLY A 14 25.32 10.25 17.72
N LEU A 15 24.65 9.16 18.14
CA LEU A 15 24.02 9.05 19.46
C LEU A 15 25.07 9.00 20.60
N TRP A 16 26.18 8.28 20.39
CA TRP A 16 27.29 8.23 21.35
C TRP A 16 28.03 9.56 21.46
N LEU A 17 28.16 10.30 20.37
CA LEU A 17 28.77 11.65 20.34
C LEU A 17 27.90 12.68 21.06
N LEU A 18 26.58 12.60 20.90
CA LEU A 18 25.59 13.42 21.63
C LEU A 18 25.59 13.13 23.13
N LEU A 19 25.63 11.86 23.50
CA LEU A 19 25.73 11.42 24.90
C LEU A 19 27.06 11.86 25.53
N GLY A 20 28.19 11.77 24.80
CA GLY A 20 29.49 12.23 25.22
C GLY A 20 29.54 13.75 25.46
N LEU A 21 28.96 14.55 24.55
CA LEU A 21 28.84 16.01 24.70
C LEU A 21 27.94 16.38 25.90
N MET A 22 26.85 15.66 26.11
CA MET A 22 25.94 15.89 27.23
C MET A 22 26.61 15.54 28.57
N THR A 23 27.38 14.46 28.63
CA THR A 23 28.15 14.10 29.85
C THR A 23 29.26 15.09 30.15
N VAL A 24 29.98 15.59 29.13
CA VAL A 24 31.00 16.64 29.31
C VAL A 24 30.38 17.98 29.76
N SER A 25 29.22 18.36 29.20
CA SER A 25 28.48 19.56 29.62
C SER A 25 27.97 19.44 31.06
N ILE A 26 27.45 18.30 31.45
CA ILE A 26 27.03 18.05 32.84
C ILE A 26 28.23 18.03 33.78
N ALA A 27 29.33 17.37 33.42
CA ALA A 27 30.55 17.33 34.24
C ALA A 27 31.16 18.72 34.42
N SER A 28 31.15 19.56 33.39
CA SER A 28 31.64 20.95 33.48
C SER A 28 30.84 21.81 34.47
N THR A 29 29.53 21.51 34.61
CA THR A 29 28.67 22.23 35.57
C THR A 29 28.93 21.80 37.04
N PHE A 30 29.38 20.59 37.28
CA PHE A 30 29.67 20.05 38.58
C PHE A 30 31.10 20.28 39.08
N TYR A 31 32.08 20.46 38.17
CA TYR A 31 33.51 20.70 38.55
C TYR A 31 33.84 22.16 38.88
N GLY A 32 32.90 23.11 38.78
CA GLY A 32 33.12 24.55 38.93
C GLY A 32 32.75 25.16 40.25
N GLN A 33 32.33 24.40 41.27
CA GLN A 33 31.99 25.00 42.60
C GLN A 33 33.23 25.06 43.51
N LYS A 34 34.16 26.04 43.26
CA LYS A 34 34.95 26.63 44.34
C LYS A 34 34.01 27.53 45.14
N ALA A 35 34.13 27.47 46.48
CA ALA A 35 33.40 28.35 47.37
C ALA A 35 33.51 29.81 46.89
N THR A 36 32.37 30.41 46.60
CA THR A 36 32.34 31.83 46.13
C THR A 36 32.75 32.74 47.27
N PRO A 37 33.84 33.51 47.13
CA PRO A 37 34.23 34.49 48.15
C PRO A 37 33.08 35.48 48.37
N MET A 38 32.92 35.94 49.62
CA MET A 38 31.84 36.88 49.96
C MET A 38 32.11 38.23 49.32
N LYS A 39 31.19 38.72 48.48
CA LYS A 39 31.32 40.07 47.93
C LYS A 39 31.05 41.11 48.99
N ILE A 40 32.05 41.94 49.30
CA ILE A 40 31.91 43.06 50.22
C ILE A 40 31.94 44.38 49.47
N SER A 41 31.21 45.39 49.99
CA SER A 41 31.22 46.72 49.38
C SER A 41 32.60 47.39 49.59
N LEU A 42 32.93 48.32 48.74
CA LEU A 42 34.18 49.08 48.83
C LEU A 42 34.30 49.79 50.20
N SER A 43 33.20 50.33 50.75
CA SER A 43 33.17 50.98 52.07
C SER A 43 33.49 49.98 53.20
N ALA A 44 32.85 48.78 53.15
CA ALA A 44 33.13 47.73 54.12
C ALA A 44 34.56 47.18 54.03
N PHE A 45 35.15 47.16 52.81
CA PHE A 45 36.57 46.83 52.63
C PHE A 45 37.48 47.88 53.29
N MET A 46 37.22 49.17 53.04
CA MET A 46 37.98 50.26 53.65
C MET A 46 37.90 50.26 55.16
N ASP A 47 36.72 50.05 55.77
CA ASP A 47 36.52 49.94 57.21
C ASP A 47 37.33 48.78 57.82
N ASN A 48 37.37 47.61 57.10
CA ASN A 48 38.17 46.46 57.55
C ASN A 48 39.66 46.65 57.39
N LEU A 49 40.07 47.44 56.37
CA LEU A 49 41.47 47.82 56.13
C LEU A 49 41.94 48.80 57.24
N ASP A 50 41.09 49.79 57.55
CA ASP A 50 41.40 50.81 58.61
C ASP A 50 41.40 50.20 59.99
N SER A 51 40.55 49.20 60.27
CA SER A 51 40.46 48.43 61.53
C SER A 51 41.54 47.34 61.65
N GLY A 52 42.37 47.10 60.63
CA GLY A 52 43.43 46.09 60.62
C GLY A 52 42.93 44.67 60.68
N ASN A 53 41.70 44.40 60.23
CA ASN A 53 41.04 43.10 60.21
C ASN A 53 41.37 42.20 59.02
N ILE A 54 42.23 42.67 58.10
CA ILE A 54 42.64 41.92 56.91
C ILE A 54 43.92 41.13 57.26
N ALA A 55 43.89 39.81 56.92
CA ALA A 55 45.04 38.93 57.11
C ALA A 55 45.87 38.76 55.81
N GLU A 56 45.18 38.63 54.65
CA GLU A 56 45.83 38.44 53.35
C GLU A 56 45.09 39.28 52.30
N LEU A 57 45.82 39.87 51.38
CA LEU A 57 45.28 40.74 50.35
C LEU A 57 45.94 40.36 49.02
N ARG A 58 45.13 39.96 48.01
CA ARG A 58 45.59 39.69 46.65
C ARG A 58 44.97 40.67 45.69
N ILE A 59 45.76 41.33 44.96
CA ILE A 59 45.37 42.28 43.93
C ILE A 59 45.43 41.52 42.58
N ILE A 60 44.31 41.37 41.91
CA ILE A 60 44.21 40.64 40.63
C ILE A 60 43.92 41.66 39.52
N GLY A 61 44.90 41.91 38.68
CA GLY A 61 44.79 42.93 37.63
C GLY A 61 44.65 44.33 38.23
N ASP A 62 43.82 45.21 37.59
CA ASP A 62 43.74 46.64 37.90
C ASP A 62 42.48 47.02 38.70
N ASP A 63 41.56 46.09 38.96
CA ASP A 63 40.23 46.42 39.44
C ASP A 63 39.66 45.41 40.45
N LYS A 64 40.32 44.30 40.72
CA LYS A 64 39.81 43.24 41.58
C LYS A 64 40.72 42.97 42.77
N ILE A 65 40.15 42.96 43.96
CA ILE A 65 40.84 42.65 45.20
C ILE A 65 40.19 41.45 45.84
N GLU A 66 40.93 40.40 46.07
CA GLU A 66 40.55 39.25 46.88
C GLU A 66 41.38 39.24 48.16
N GLY A 67 40.84 38.77 49.23
CA GLY A 67 41.57 38.68 50.48
C GLY A 67 40.87 37.79 51.50
N ARG A 68 41.59 37.63 52.66
CA ARG A 68 41.07 36.91 53.80
C ARG A 68 41.07 37.79 55.03
N LEU A 69 39.95 37.87 55.72
CA LEU A 69 39.83 38.51 57.01
C LEU A 69 40.46 37.64 58.09
N LYS A 70 40.87 38.25 59.23
CA LYS A 70 41.45 37.54 60.39
C LYS A 70 40.52 36.52 61.02
N ASN A 71 39.21 36.61 60.75
CA ASN A 71 38.19 35.59 61.12
C ASN A 71 38.10 34.37 60.20
N GLY A 72 38.97 34.32 59.16
CA GLY A 72 39.05 33.20 58.19
C GLY A 72 38.12 33.32 56.99
N MET A 73 37.25 34.35 56.86
CA MET A 73 36.34 34.53 55.76
C MET A 73 37.08 35.12 54.52
N GLU A 74 36.86 34.45 53.37
CA GLU A 74 37.39 34.97 52.09
C GLU A 74 36.44 36.03 51.52
N PHE A 75 36.95 37.13 51.04
CA PHE A 75 36.18 38.21 50.47
C PHE A 75 36.70 38.62 49.08
N GLU A 76 35.82 39.21 48.31
CA GLU A 76 36.08 39.78 47.00
C GLU A 76 35.47 41.19 46.93
N THR A 77 36.23 42.15 46.44
CA THR A 77 35.72 43.50 46.21
C THR A 77 36.32 44.05 44.89
N TYR A 78 35.62 44.98 44.30
CA TYR A 78 36.07 45.68 43.06
C TYR A 78 36.32 47.11 43.38
N MET A 79 37.51 47.62 42.94
CA MET A 79 37.92 48.96 43.11
C MET A 79 38.37 49.56 41.77
N PRO A 80 37.81 50.71 41.37
CA PRO A 80 38.15 51.33 40.10
C PRO A 80 39.57 51.87 39.98
N ASP A 81 40.18 52.16 41.16
CA ASP A 81 41.53 52.68 41.24
C ASP A 81 42.29 52.13 42.43
N ILE A 82 43.22 51.24 42.19
CA ILE A 82 44.04 50.54 43.18
C ILE A 82 45.06 51.46 43.83
N SER A 83 45.35 52.57 43.20
CA SER A 83 46.30 53.57 43.80
C SER A 83 45.84 54.10 45.16
N LEU A 84 44.50 54.19 45.35
CA LEU A 84 43.90 54.59 46.65
C LEU A 84 44.25 53.65 47.78
N VAL A 85 44.35 52.34 47.50
CA VAL A 85 44.74 51.35 48.54
C VAL A 85 46.22 51.41 48.82
N THR A 86 47.06 51.55 47.78
CA THR A 86 48.51 51.63 47.93
C THR A 86 48.94 52.95 48.62
N ASP A 87 48.25 54.06 48.42
CA ASP A 87 48.49 55.30 49.09
C ASP A 87 48.07 55.27 50.58
N ARG A 88 46.90 54.68 50.86
CA ARG A 88 46.44 54.43 52.25
C ARG A 88 47.34 53.47 53.02
N LEU A 89 47.88 52.43 52.34
CA LEU A 89 48.84 51.51 52.92
C LEU A 89 50.20 52.20 53.19
N LYS A 90 50.64 53.24 52.43
CA LYS A 90 51.83 54.01 52.63
C LYS A 90 51.68 55.03 53.74
N ASP A 91 50.52 55.70 53.86
CA ASP A 91 50.31 56.78 54.89
C ASP A 91 50.25 56.23 56.31
N LYS A 92 49.86 54.97 56.46
CA LYS A 92 49.80 54.24 57.75
C LYS A 92 51.11 53.51 58.05
N GLY A 93 52.25 54.05 57.78
CA GLY A 93 53.62 53.52 57.81
C GLY A 93 54.08 52.66 59.01
N THR A 94 53.15 52.17 59.81
CA THR A 94 53.47 51.34 60.98
C THR A 94 52.59 50.02 61.06
N SER A 95 51.69 49.84 60.19
CA SER A 95 50.71 48.71 60.32
C SER A 95 50.72 47.65 59.18
N LEU A 96 51.72 47.63 58.32
CA LEU A 96 51.92 46.56 57.32
C LEU A 96 52.54 45.28 57.90
N ALA A 97 52.95 45.33 59.19
CA ALA A 97 53.52 44.18 59.87
C ALA A 97 52.35 43.13 60.13
N GLY A 98 52.02 42.32 59.11
CA GLY A 98 51.07 41.23 59.20
C GLY A 98 50.06 41.08 58.08
N ILE A 99 50.08 41.92 57.02
CA ILE A 99 49.27 41.75 55.83
C ILE A 99 50.12 41.27 54.68
N GLU A 100 49.90 40.09 54.17
CA GLU A 100 50.60 39.58 53.02
C GLU A 100 49.92 40.14 51.75
N VAL A 101 50.60 40.95 50.94
CA VAL A 101 50.06 41.55 49.74
C VAL A 101 50.72 40.91 48.52
N ALA A 102 49.93 40.19 47.75
CA ALA A 102 50.35 39.57 46.48
C ALA A 102 49.64 40.25 45.30
N ALA A 103 50.38 40.52 44.23
CA ALA A 103 49.82 41.05 42.97
C ALA A 103 49.90 39.95 41.92
N GLU A 104 48.77 39.59 41.33
CA GLU A 104 48.68 38.59 40.26
C GLU A 104 48.11 39.21 39.00
N PRO A 105 48.67 38.89 37.80
CA PRO A 105 48.09 39.36 36.53
C PRO A 105 46.71 38.73 36.29
N LYS A 106 45.83 39.45 35.58
CA LYS A 106 44.53 38.88 35.18
C LYS A 106 44.74 37.54 34.46
N PRO A 107 44.03 36.44 34.82
CA PRO A 107 44.12 35.18 34.14
C PRO A 107 43.61 35.36 32.70
N VAL A 108 44.49 35.25 31.71
CA VAL A 108 44.12 35.29 30.29
C VAL A 108 43.56 33.93 29.92
N ALA A 109 42.28 33.90 29.62
CA ALA A 109 41.65 32.64 29.14
C ALA A 109 42.34 32.18 27.84
N PRO A 110 42.75 30.92 27.71
CA PRO A 110 43.37 30.40 26.49
C PRO A 110 42.48 30.68 25.27
N TRP A 111 43.07 31.11 24.15
CA TRP A 111 42.38 31.52 22.92
C TRP A 111 41.41 30.45 22.39
N TRP A 112 41.70 29.18 22.63
CA TRP A 112 40.83 28.05 22.23
C TRP A 112 39.52 28.03 22.99
N TYR A 113 39.38 28.60 24.16
CA TYR A 113 38.12 28.73 24.92
C TYR A 113 37.09 29.59 24.17
N THR A 114 37.53 30.54 23.39
CA THR A 114 36.69 31.44 22.63
C THR A 114 36.32 30.84 21.28
N ILE A 115 37.21 30.06 20.66
CA ILE A 115 37.02 29.50 19.30
C ILE A 115 36.32 28.13 19.34
N LEU A 116 36.59 27.27 20.34
CA LEU A 116 36.06 25.92 20.44
C LEU A 116 34.51 25.84 20.40
N PRO A 117 33.75 26.67 21.13
CA PRO A 117 32.28 26.66 21.06
C PRO A 117 31.76 27.02 19.66
N GLN A 118 32.43 27.94 18.98
CA GLN A 118 32.04 28.35 17.63
C GLN A 118 32.28 27.24 16.59
N VAL A 119 33.44 26.56 16.69
CA VAL A 119 33.74 25.39 15.83
C VAL A 119 32.77 24.25 16.06
N ILE A 120 32.46 23.94 17.32
CA ILE A 120 31.48 22.90 17.68
C ILE A 120 30.10 23.24 17.11
N SER A 121 29.65 24.48 17.26
CA SER A 121 28.39 24.96 16.72
C SER A 121 28.36 24.85 15.19
N MET A 122 29.43 25.25 14.51
CA MET A 122 29.56 25.16 13.05
C MET A 122 29.46 23.69 12.57
N VAL A 123 30.19 22.78 13.21
CA VAL A 123 30.18 21.36 12.89
C VAL A 123 28.77 20.76 13.12
N PHE A 124 28.10 21.18 14.19
CA PHE A 124 26.74 20.76 14.49
C PHE A 124 25.76 21.22 13.38
N PHE A 125 25.80 22.49 12.98
CA PHE A 125 24.91 23.00 11.94
C PHE A 125 25.22 22.39 10.56
N VAL A 126 26.48 22.17 10.21
CA VAL A 126 26.84 21.47 8.97
C VAL A 126 26.36 20.02 9.00
N GLY A 127 26.55 19.33 10.13
CA GLY A 127 26.03 17.95 10.30
C GLY A 127 24.50 17.87 10.22
N LEU A 128 23.80 18.81 10.86
CA LEU A 128 22.34 18.92 10.81
C LEU A 128 21.86 19.21 9.37
N TRP A 129 22.54 20.10 8.66
CA TRP A 129 22.25 20.42 7.26
C TRP A 129 22.41 19.18 6.35
N PHE A 130 23.52 18.45 6.50
CA PHE A 130 23.73 17.20 5.76
C PHE A 130 22.70 16.12 6.11
N PHE A 131 22.30 16.02 7.39
CA PHE A 131 21.26 15.13 7.83
C PHE A 131 19.90 15.46 7.19
N LEU A 132 19.51 16.74 7.19
CA LEU A 132 18.28 17.21 6.55
C LEU A 132 18.30 16.99 5.04
N LEU A 133 19.42 17.27 4.36
CA LEU A 133 19.56 17.00 2.92
C LEU A 133 19.42 15.51 2.60
N ASN A 134 20.05 14.62 3.37
CA ASN A 134 19.90 13.17 3.21
C ASN A 134 18.46 12.68 3.49
N GLN A 135 17.78 13.30 4.44
CA GLN A 135 16.40 12.96 4.74
C GLN A 135 15.44 13.44 3.64
N MET A 136 15.70 14.59 3.03
CA MET A 136 14.94 15.08 1.88
C MET A 136 15.20 14.24 0.61
N GLN A 137 16.41 13.77 0.37
CA GLN A 137 16.72 12.86 -0.75
C GLN A 137 16.10 11.46 -0.59
N GLY A 138 15.97 10.94 0.63
CA GLY A 138 15.26 9.69 0.91
C GLY A 138 13.75 9.76 0.67
N GLY A 139 13.14 10.95 0.74
CA GLY A 139 11.74 11.20 0.42
C GLY A 139 11.43 11.21 -1.08
N SER A 140 12.34 11.69 -1.92
CA SER A 140 12.14 11.78 -3.37
C SER A 140 12.10 10.39 -4.05
N ASN A 141 12.87 9.42 -3.56
CA ASN A 141 12.82 8.04 -4.06
C ASN A 141 11.51 7.32 -3.73
N LYS A 142 10.82 7.67 -2.66
CA LYS A 142 9.48 7.16 -2.35
C LYS A 142 8.42 7.82 -3.24
N ALA A 143 8.52 9.11 -3.53
CA ALA A 143 7.61 9.79 -4.44
C ALA A 143 7.71 9.24 -5.89
N LEU A 144 8.90 8.90 -6.37
CA LEU A 144 9.12 8.25 -7.67
C LEU A 144 8.59 6.80 -7.72
N SER A 145 8.43 6.12 -6.57
CA SER A 145 7.85 4.77 -6.53
C SER A 145 6.32 4.73 -6.63
N PHE A 146 5.62 5.83 -6.38
CA PHE A 146 4.15 5.90 -6.52
C PHE A 146 3.68 5.80 -7.98
N GLY A 147 4.51 6.17 -8.94
CA GLY A 147 4.21 6.08 -10.38
C GLY A 147 4.52 4.72 -11.01
N LYS A 148 5.10 3.76 -10.27
CA LYS A 148 5.36 2.43 -10.81
C LYS A 148 4.07 1.62 -10.89
N SER A 149 3.88 0.95 -12.03
CA SER A 149 2.77 0.03 -12.24
C SER A 149 2.78 -1.07 -11.18
N ARG A 150 1.60 -1.38 -10.64
CA ARG A 150 1.36 -2.56 -9.79
C ARG A 150 1.07 -3.81 -10.62
N ALA A 151 1.27 -3.74 -11.94
CA ALA A 151 1.06 -4.88 -12.83
C ALA A 151 1.86 -6.09 -12.32
N ARG A 152 1.18 -7.21 -12.18
CA ARG A 152 1.81 -8.47 -11.80
C ARG A 152 2.19 -9.20 -13.07
N LEU A 153 3.48 -9.38 -13.26
CA LEU A 153 3.97 -10.30 -14.28
C LEU A 153 3.70 -11.73 -13.79
N HIS A 154 2.74 -12.40 -14.42
CA HIS A 154 2.53 -13.82 -14.21
C HIS A 154 3.41 -14.59 -15.19
N MET A 155 4.65 -14.87 -14.80
CA MET A 155 5.43 -15.98 -15.35
C MET A 155 5.07 -17.21 -14.50
N GLU A 156 4.04 -17.92 -14.86
CA GLU A 156 3.68 -19.14 -14.14
C GLU A 156 4.65 -20.26 -14.45
N GLU A 157 5.60 -20.52 -13.54
CA GLU A 157 6.39 -21.75 -13.52
C GLU A 157 5.57 -23.00 -13.10
N ARG A 158 4.35 -22.83 -12.61
CA ARG A 158 3.47 -23.89 -12.11
C ARG A 158 2.09 -23.82 -12.76
N GLY A 159 1.85 -24.70 -13.74
CA GLY A 159 0.53 -24.95 -14.32
C GLY A 159 0.04 -23.86 -15.27
N LYS A 160 0.48 -23.88 -16.54
CA LYS A 160 -0.09 -23.02 -17.59
C LYS A 160 -1.59 -23.27 -17.69
N ILE A 161 -2.39 -22.26 -17.43
CA ILE A 161 -3.84 -22.29 -17.73
C ILE A 161 -3.98 -22.24 -19.25
N THR A 162 -4.71 -23.19 -19.83
CA THR A 162 -4.95 -23.31 -21.27
C THR A 162 -6.45 -23.30 -21.56
N PHE A 163 -6.82 -23.38 -22.82
CA PHE A 163 -8.23 -23.50 -23.22
C PHE A 163 -8.91 -24.77 -22.70
N ASP A 164 -8.16 -25.78 -22.29
CA ASP A 164 -8.70 -26.99 -21.64
C ASP A 164 -9.22 -26.74 -20.21
N ASP A 165 -8.79 -25.66 -19.60
CA ASP A 165 -9.22 -25.25 -18.26
C ASP A 165 -10.40 -24.28 -18.29
N VAL A 166 -10.80 -23.86 -19.48
CA VAL A 166 -11.95 -22.98 -19.73
C VAL A 166 -13.03 -23.79 -20.42
N ALA A 167 -14.26 -23.73 -19.93
CA ALA A 167 -15.40 -24.45 -20.50
C ALA A 167 -16.64 -23.55 -20.66
N GLY A 168 -17.56 -23.92 -21.52
CA GLY A 168 -18.87 -23.27 -21.66
C GLY A 168 -18.86 -21.89 -22.34
N VAL A 169 -17.82 -21.58 -23.10
CA VAL A 169 -17.65 -20.32 -23.85
C VAL A 169 -16.95 -20.62 -25.18
N ASP A 170 -17.46 -21.59 -25.91
CA ASP A 170 -16.75 -22.14 -27.08
C ASP A 170 -16.64 -21.12 -28.22
N GLU A 171 -17.62 -20.27 -28.46
CA GLU A 171 -17.58 -19.19 -29.45
C GLU A 171 -16.52 -18.15 -29.10
N ALA A 172 -16.43 -17.77 -27.83
CA ALA A 172 -15.39 -16.84 -27.37
C ALA A 172 -13.99 -17.46 -27.48
N LYS A 173 -13.86 -18.78 -27.29
CA LYS A 173 -12.57 -19.47 -27.53
C LYS A 173 -12.17 -19.47 -28.98
N GLU A 174 -13.11 -19.71 -29.90
CA GLU A 174 -12.84 -19.68 -31.35
C GLU A 174 -12.35 -18.32 -31.79
N GLU A 175 -13.00 -17.23 -31.39
CA GLU A 175 -12.56 -15.88 -31.69
C GLU A 175 -11.18 -15.56 -31.12
N LEU A 176 -10.87 -16.02 -29.92
CA LEU A 176 -9.58 -15.79 -29.28
C LEU A 176 -8.48 -16.74 -29.76
N ALA A 177 -8.84 -17.89 -30.37
CA ALA A 177 -7.88 -18.80 -30.98
C ALA A 177 -7.13 -18.14 -32.15
N GLU A 178 -7.78 -17.23 -32.90
CA GLU A 178 -7.11 -16.43 -33.91
C GLU A 178 -5.98 -15.57 -33.36
N ILE A 179 -6.19 -15.00 -32.16
CA ILE A 179 -5.17 -14.20 -31.46
C ILE A 179 -4.00 -15.07 -31.03
N VAL A 180 -4.30 -16.27 -30.52
CA VAL A 180 -3.28 -17.25 -30.15
C VAL A 180 -2.46 -17.64 -31.38
N GLU A 181 -3.11 -17.94 -32.51
CA GLU A 181 -2.43 -18.30 -33.77
C GLU A 181 -1.53 -17.15 -34.24
N PHE A 182 -2.02 -15.93 -34.17
CA PHE A 182 -1.22 -14.75 -34.51
C PHE A 182 0.03 -14.63 -33.60
N LEU A 183 -0.12 -14.72 -32.28
CA LEU A 183 1.01 -14.61 -31.35
C LEU A 183 2.04 -15.73 -31.57
N LYS A 184 1.59 -16.92 -31.98
CA LYS A 184 2.47 -18.06 -32.33
C LYS A 184 3.14 -17.89 -33.69
N HIS A 185 2.41 -17.38 -34.69
CA HIS A 185 2.84 -17.35 -36.10
C HIS A 185 2.57 -15.98 -36.78
N PRO A 186 3.14 -14.87 -36.32
CA PRO A 186 2.80 -13.53 -36.80
C PRO A 186 3.11 -13.32 -38.28
N ARG A 187 4.16 -13.97 -38.80
CA ARG A 187 4.57 -13.83 -40.23
C ARG A 187 3.48 -14.24 -41.20
N LYS A 188 2.72 -15.30 -40.91
CA LYS A 188 1.63 -15.81 -41.76
C LYS A 188 0.58 -14.74 -42.04
N PHE A 189 0.27 -13.90 -41.09
CA PHE A 189 -0.74 -12.84 -41.17
C PHE A 189 -0.19 -11.60 -41.87
N VAL A 190 1.03 -11.21 -41.54
CA VAL A 190 1.71 -10.04 -42.11
C VAL A 190 1.94 -10.22 -43.64
N GLU A 191 2.33 -11.41 -44.09
CA GLU A 191 2.57 -11.73 -45.52
C GLU A 191 1.30 -11.61 -46.36
N LEU A 192 0.11 -11.81 -45.75
CA LEU A 192 -1.18 -11.65 -46.40
C LEU A 192 -1.74 -10.21 -46.31
N GLY A 193 -1.01 -9.32 -45.65
CA GLY A 193 -1.45 -7.94 -45.38
C GLY A 193 -2.59 -7.82 -44.37
N ALA A 194 -2.80 -8.83 -43.54
CA ALA A 194 -3.81 -8.78 -42.48
C ALA A 194 -3.37 -7.82 -41.37
N GLU A 195 -4.26 -6.92 -40.97
CA GLU A 195 -4.10 -6.08 -39.79
C GLU A 195 -4.60 -6.83 -38.57
N ILE A 196 -3.75 -6.89 -37.55
CA ILE A 196 -4.05 -7.60 -36.32
C ILE A 196 -4.76 -6.67 -35.36
N PRO A 197 -5.80 -7.13 -34.64
CA PRO A 197 -6.46 -6.32 -33.64
C PRO A 197 -5.46 -5.95 -32.53
N LYS A 198 -5.31 -4.66 -32.27
CA LYS A 198 -4.45 -4.16 -31.18
C LYS A 198 -5.04 -4.47 -29.82
N GLY A 199 -6.37 -4.47 -29.74
CA GLY A 199 -7.08 -4.70 -28.49
C GLY A 199 -8.37 -5.50 -28.70
N VAL A 200 -8.68 -6.34 -27.70
CA VAL A 200 -9.93 -7.10 -27.63
C VAL A 200 -10.61 -6.82 -26.30
N LEU A 201 -11.89 -6.50 -26.37
CA LEU A 201 -12.73 -6.25 -25.20
C LEU A 201 -13.58 -7.48 -24.91
N LEU A 202 -13.40 -8.10 -23.76
CA LEU A 202 -14.23 -9.18 -23.23
C LEU A 202 -15.42 -8.57 -22.49
N VAL A 203 -16.63 -8.84 -22.98
CA VAL A 203 -17.87 -8.29 -22.43
C VAL A 203 -18.73 -9.41 -21.90
N GLY A 204 -19.35 -9.25 -20.73
CA GLY A 204 -20.31 -10.23 -20.21
C GLY A 204 -20.57 -10.08 -18.72
N PRO A 205 -21.53 -10.82 -18.17
CA PRO A 205 -21.86 -10.77 -16.76
C PRO A 205 -20.68 -11.11 -15.84
N PRO A 206 -20.70 -10.67 -14.57
CA PRO A 206 -19.67 -11.07 -13.61
C PRO A 206 -19.69 -12.60 -13.40
N GLY A 207 -18.53 -13.19 -13.13
CA GLY A 207 -18.40 -14.61 -12.85
C GLY A 207 -18.38 -15.55 -14.09
N THR A 208 -18.47 -15.02 -15.32
CA THR A 208 -18.43 -15.81 -16.56
C THR A 208 -17.03 -16.27 -16.97
N GLY A 209 -15.97 -15.90 -16.24
CA GLY A 209 -14.62 -16.39 -16.49
C GLY A 209 -13.76 -15.52 -17.42
N LYS A 210 -14.11 -14.26 -17.66
CA LYS A 210 -13.35 -13.34 -18.53
C LYS A 210 -11.86 -13.25 -18.21
N THR A 211 -11.51 -13.11 -16.94
CA THR A 211 -10.12 -13.05 -16.46
C THR A 211 -9.40 -14.40 -16.66
N LEU A 212 -10.11 -15.52 -16.44
CA LEU A 212 -9.60 -16.86 -16.69
C LEU A 212 -9.31 -17.08 -18.17
N LEU A 213 -10.23 -16.64 -19.04
CA LEU A 213 -10.10 -16.71 -20.49
C LEU A 213 -8.89 -15.91 -20.99
N GLY A 214 -8.66 -14.69 -20.45
CA GLY A 214 -7.46 -13.90 -20.78
C GLY A 214 -6.16 -14.61 -20.40
N ARG A 215 -6.12 -15.28 -19.26
CA ARG A 215 -4.98 -16.12 -18.85
C ARG A 215 -4.81 -17.32 -19.75
N ALA A 216 -5.90 -17.97 -20.14
CA ALA A 216 -5.87 -19.13 -21.03
C ALA A 216 -5.29 -18.77 -22.40
N VAL A 217 -5.65 -17.60 -22.96
CA VAL A 217 -5.06 -17.09 -24.20
C VAL A 217 -3.55 -16.94 -24.10
N ALA A 218 -3.06 -16.34 -23.02
CA ALA A 218 -1.61 -16.17 -22.80
C ALA A 218 -0.89 -17.51 -22.61
N GLY A 219 -1.49 -18.41 -21.82
CA GLY A 219 -0.95 -19.75 -21.60
C GLY A 219 -0.93 -20.59 -22.88
N GLU A 220 -1.98 -20.52 -23.69
CA GLU A 220 -2.06 -21.20 -24.98
C GLU A 220 -1.05 -20.64 -26.00
N ALA A 221 -0.88 -19.31 -26.02
CA ALA A 221 0.12 -18.66 -26.87
C ALA A 221 1.55 -18.84 -26.36
N GLY A 222 1.74 -19.15 -25.08
CA GLY A 222 3.06 -19.28 -24.46
C GLY A 222 3.80 -17.97 -24.27
N VAL A 223 3.06 -16.85 -24.10
CA VAL A 223 3.61 -15.49 -23.96
C VAL A 223 3.42 -14.95 -22.54
N PRO A 224 4.25 -13.98 -22.10
CA PRO A 224 4.08 -13.30 -20.82
C PRO A 224 2.70 -12.66 -20.67
N PHE A 225 2.14 -12.71 -19.45
CA PHE A 225 0.83 -12.16 -19.11
C PHE A 225 0.97 -11.09 -18.03
N PHE A 226 0.64 -9.85 -18.38
CA PHE A 226 0.58 -8.71 -17.45
C PHE A 226 -0.87 -8.48 -17.08
N ILE A 227 -1.19 -8.53 -15.78
CA ILE A 227 -2.54 -8.25 -15.29
C ILE A 227 -2.56 -7.04 -14.37
N ILE A 228 -3.55 -6.19 -14.59
CA ILE A 228 -3.84 -5.02 -13.75
C ILE A 228 -5.36 -4.81 -13.69
N SER A 229 -5.86 -4.28 -12.57
CA SER A 229 -7.24 -3.82 -12.49
C SER A 229 -7.35 -2.37 -12.96
N GLY A 230 -8.42 -2.01 -13.66
CA GLY A 230 -8.73 -0.62 -14.00
C GLY A 230 -8.80 0.28 -12.76
N SER A 231 -9.22 -0.28 -11.63
CA SER A 231 -9.24 0.44 -10.35
C SER A 231 -7.84 0.82 -9.83
N ASP A 232 -6.79 0.07 -10.19
CA ASP A 232 -5.40 0.39 -9.82
C ASP A 232 -4.87 1.66 -10.48
N PHE A 233 -5.53 2.13 -11.53
CA PHE A 233 -5.19 3.39 -12.21
C PHE A 233 -5.89 4.61 -11.59
N VAL A 234 -6.92 4.40 -10.77
CA VAL A 234 -7.67 5.48 -10.13
C VAL A 234 -7.04 5.80 -8.79
N GLU A 235 -6.43 6.98 -8.69
CA GLU A 235 -5.77 7.45 -7.47
C GLU A 235 -6.25 8.87 -7.13
N MET A 236 -6.01 9.32 -5.89
CA MET A 236 -6.39 10.68 -5.47
C MET A 236 -5.41 11.76 -5.99
N PHE A 237 -4.23 11.37 -6.43
CA PHE A 237 -3.19 12.30 -6.88
C PHE A 237 -3.17 12.38 -8.41
N VAL A 238 -3.33 13.59 -8.94
CA VAL A 238 -3.34 13.85 -10.38
C VAL A 238 -2.04 13.41 -11.04
N GLY A 239 -2.15 12.65 -12.12
CA GLY A 239 -1.03 12.18 -12.94
C GLY A 239 -0.41 10.86 -12.51
N VAL A 240 -0.76 10.29 -11.35
CA VAL A 240 -0.23 8.99 -10.90
C VAL A 240 -0.78 7.85 -11.75
N GLY A 241 -2.08 7.85 -12.07
CA GLY A 241 -2.70 6.88 -12.94
C GLY A 241 -2.08 6.88 -14.34
N ALA A 242 -1.90 8.07 -14.93
CA ALA A 242 -1.24 8.22 -16.23
C ALA A 242 0.22 7.73 -16.22
N ALA A 243 0.96 7.93 -15.12
CA ALA A 243 2.31 7.41 -14.98
C ALA A 243 2.34 5.87 -14.90
N ARG A 244 1.37 5.25 -14.21
CA ARG A 244 1.23 3.79 -14.15
C ARG A 244 0.89 3.18 -15.50
N VAL A 245 0.02 3.84 -16.27
CA VAL A 245 -0.28 3.43 -17.65
C VAL A 245 1.01 3.40 -18.46
N ARG A 246 1.80 4.48 -18.47
CA ARG A 246 3.08 4.53 -19.21
C ARG A 246 4.04 3.43 -18.78
N ASP A 247 4.22 3.23 -17.47
CA ASP A 247 5.12 2.20 -16.95
C ASP A 247 4.68 0.78 -17.36
N LEU A 248 3.36 0.48 -17.31
CA LEU A 248 2.79 -0.78 -17.78
C LEU A 248 3.14 -1.04 -19.25
N PHE A 249 2.90 -0.05 -20.12
CA PHE A 249 3.17 -0.19 -21.56
C PHE A 249 4.66 -0.24 -21.88
N GLU A 250 5.52 0.45 -21.13
CA GLU A 250 6.97 0.30 -21.24
C GLU A 250 7.44 -1.10 -20.85
N GLN A 251 6.86 -1.69 -19.80
CA GLN A 251 7.14 -3.06 -19.39
C GLN A 251 6.69 -4.06 -20.45
N ALA A 252 5.50 -3.86 -21.02
CA ALA A 252 4.99 -4.70 -22.12
C ALA A 252 5.91 -4.63 -23.35
N LYS A 253 6.35 -3.44 -23.76
CA LYS A 253 7.29 -3.24 -24.88
C LYS A 253 8.61 -3.98 -24.66
N LYS A 254 9.12 -4.03 -23.43
CA LYS A 254 10.36 -4.74 -23.07
C LYS A 254 10.22 -6.27 -23.10
N ASN A 255 8.99 -6.78 -22.95
CA ASN A 255 8.70 -8.20 -22.86
C ASN A 255 7.85 -8.72 -24.03
N SER A 256 7.86 -8.02 -25.15
CA SER A 256 7.15 -8.45 -26.38
C SER A 256 7.80 -9.72 -26.97
N PRO A 257 7.00 -10.71 -27.48
CA PRO A 257 5.53 -10.69 -27.54
C PRO A 257 4.88 -10.99 -26.19
N CYS A 258 3.78 -10.27 -25.85
CA CYS A 258 3.09 -10.43 -24.57
C CYS A 258 1.60 -10.04 -24.67
N ILE A 259 0.84 -10.42 -23.65
CA ILE A 259 -0.55 -9.99 -23.43
C ILE A 259 -0.61 -9.05 -22.24
N VAL A 260 -1.26 -7.91 -22.40
CA VAL A 260 -1.61 -6.99 -21.31
C VAL A 260 -3.11 -7.11 -21.06
N PHE A 261 -3.49 -7.50 -19.85
CA PHE A 261 -4.88 -7.66 -19.46
C PHE A 261 -5.29 -6.58 -18.46
N ILE A 262 -6.33 -5.83 -18.81
CA ILE A 262 -6.93 -4.82 -17.92
C ILE A 262 -8.30 -5.32 -17.48
N ASP A 263 -8.41 -5.74 -16.23
CA ASP A 263 -9.70 -6.13 -15.67
C ASP A 263 -10.48 -4.89 -15.22
N GLU A 264 -11.81 -4.95 -15.23
CA GLU A 264 -12.70 -3.85 -14.82
C GLU A 264 -12.34 -2.52 -15.51
N ILE A 265 -12.16 -2.54 -16.84
CA ILE A 265 -11.75 -1.35 -17.60
C ILE A 265 -12.73 -0.19 -17.44
N ASP A 266 -13.98 -0.43 -17.11
CA ASP A 266 -15.02 0.56 -16.83
C ASP A 266 -14.70 1.46 -15.61
N ALA A 267 -13.79 1.04 -14.72
CA ALA A 267 -13.30 1.89 -13.64
C ALA A 267 -12.57 3.14 -14.16
N VAL A 268 -11.86 3.04 -15.29
CA VAL A 268 -11.10 4.12 -15.93
C VAL A 268 -11.80 4.63 -17.19
N GLY A 269 -12.36 3.70 -17.96
CA GLY A 269 -12.91 3.93 -19.31
C GLY A 269 -14.32 4.50 -19.34
N ARG A 270 -14.89 4.97 -18.23
CA ARG A 270 -16.27 5.48 -18.17
C ARG A 270 -16.42 6.78 -18.94
N GLN A 271 -17.58 6.93 -19.65
CA GLN A 271 -17.97 8.15 -20.36
C GLN A 271 -17.89 9.40 -19.48
N ARG A 272 -17.52 10.51 -20.11
CA ARG A 272 -17.47 11.85 -19.50
C ARG A 272 -18.85 12.26 -19.04
N GLY A 273 -19.04 12.41 -17.74
CA GLY A 273 -20.28 12.92 -17.14
C GLY A 273 -20.09 14.36 -16.67
N ALA A 274 -21.14 15.16 -16.73
CA ALA A 274 -21.18 16.51 -16.15
C ALA A 274 -21.22 16.45 -14.60
N GLY A 275 -20.12 16.00 -13.99
CA GLY A 275 -19.96 15.92 -12.53
C GLY A 275 -18.93 16.93 -12.04
N LEU A 276 -19.33 17.80 -11.12
CA LEU A 276 -18.45 18.75 -10.41
C LEU A 276 -17.66 18.01 -9.32
N GLY A 277 -16.38 17.62 -9.59
CA GLY A 277 -15.52 17.06 -8.54
C GLY A 277 -14.14 16.62 -9.03
N GLY A 278 -13.07 16.92 -8.30
CA GLY A 278 -11.65 16.71 -8.67
C GLY A 278 -11.20 15.26 -8.92
N GLY A 279 -12.05 14.25 -8.69
CA GLY A 279 -11.76 12.86 -9.06
C GLY A 279 -12.07 12.52 -10.53
N HIS A 280 -12.70 13.46 -11.28
CA HIS A 280 -12.97 13.27 -12.70
C HIS A 280 -11.77 13.61 -13.57
N ASP A 281 -11.02 14.65 -13.23
CA ASP A 281 -9.85 15.12 -13.99
C ASP A 281 -8.74 14.07 -14.04
N GLU A 282 -8.53 13.36 -12.96
CA GLU A 282 -7.50 12.30 -12.89
C GLU A 282 -7.86 11.09 -13.75
N ARG A 283 -9.13 10.65 -13.71
CA ARG A 283 -9.61 9.55 -14.57
C ARG A 283 -9.52 9.93 -16.06
N GLU A 284 -9.92 11.15 -16.41
CA GLU A 284 -9.85 11.62 -17.79
C GLU A 284 -8.41 11.70 -18.28
N GLN A 285 -7.48 12.18 -17.45
CA GLN A 285 -6.06 12.19 -17.77
C GLN A 285 -5.50 10.77 -17.96
N THR A 286 -5.91 9.84 -17.12
CA THR A 286 -5.50 8.44 -17.20
C THR A 286 -6.07 7.76 -18.43
N LEU A 287 -7.36 7.98 -18.74
CA LEU A 287 -7.99 7.50 -19.96
C LEU A 287 -7.30 8.04 -21.21
N ASN A 288 -7.04 9.35 -21.24
CA ASN A 288 -6.33 9.97 -22.36
C ASN A 288 -4.92 9.38 -22.56
N GLN A 289 -4.20 9.11 -21.44
CA GLN A 289 -2.90 8.45 -21.53
C GLN A 289 -3.03 7.02 -22.08
N LEU A 290 -4.05 6.26 -21.63
CA LEU A 290 -4.31 4.92 -22.16
C LEU A 290 -4.55 4.96 -23.68
N LEU A 291 -5.38 5.89 -24.14
CA LEU A 291 -5.65 6.07 -25.57
C LEU A 291 -4.38 6.44 -26.36
N VAL A 292 -3.53 7.31 -25.81
CA VAL A 292 -2.24 7.69 -26.44
C VAL A 292 -1.31 6.48 -26.53
N GLU A 293 -1.20 5.67 -25.48
CA GLU A 293 -0.35 4.46 -25.52
C GLU A 293 -0.89 3.43 -26.54
N MET A 294 -2.22 3.24 -26.63
CA MET A 294 -2.83 2.34 -27.61
C MET A 294 -2.61 2.82 -29.04
N ASP A 295 -2.77 4.13 -29.29
CA ASP A 295 -2.52 4.71 -30.62
C ASP A 295 -1.03 4.66 -31.00
N GLY A 296 -0.14 4.73 -30.01
CA GLY A 296 1.32 4.65 -30.17
C GLY A 296 1.87 3.24 -30.43
N PHE A 297 1.05 2.20 -30.48
CA PHE A 297 1.49 0.87 -30.90
C PHE A 297 1.58 0.77 -32.43
N GLU A 298 2.75 0.37 -32.90
CA GLU A 298 2.88 -0.11 -34.26
C GLU A 298 2.23 -1.50 -34.39
N SER A 299 1.58 -1.76 -35.49
CA SER A 299 0.80 -3.00 -35.73
C SER A 299 1.61 -4.31 -35.60
N ASN A 300 2.93 -4.24 -35.51
CA ASN A 300 3.84 -5.39 -35.51
C ASN A 300 4.61 -5.58 -34.18
N THR A 301 4.22 -4.88 -33.10
CA THR A 301 4.97 -4.98 -31.82
C THR A 301 4.75 -6.30 -31.08
N GLY A 302 3.80 -7.15 -31.49
CA GLY A 302 3.48 -8.42 -30.83
C GLY A 302 2.83 -8.25 -29.45
N ILE A 303 2.34 -7.06 -29.12
CA ILE A 303 1.61 -6.78 -27.88
C ILE A 303 0.12 -6.78 -28.19
N ILE A 304 -0.65 -7.59 -27.47
CA ILE A 304 -2.11 -7.62 -27.54
C ILE A 304 -2.68 -7.10 -26.21
N LEU A 305 -3.57 -6.12 -26.32
CA LEU A 305 -4.29 -5.61 -25.16
C LEU A 305 -5.62 -6.34 -25.03
N LEU A 306 -5.83 -7.05 -23.94
CA LEU A 306 -7.13 -7.61 -23.57
C LEU A 306 -7.72 -6.77 -22.46
N ALA A 307 -9.00 -6.41 -22.56
CA ALA A 307 -9.70 -5.77 -21.44
C ALA A 307 -10.99 -6.51 -21.13
N ALA A 308 -11.42 -6.47 -19.88
CA ALA A 308 -12.68 -7.06 -19.45
C ALA A 308 -13.58 -6.01 -18.81
N THR A 309 -14.89 -6.10 -19.09
CA THR A 309 -15.90 -5.27 -18.44
C THR A 309 -17.21 -6.04 -18.25
N ASN A 310 -17.93 -5.73 -17.20
CA ASN A 310 -19.30 -6.17 -16.98
C ASN A 310 -20.33 -5.15 -17.50
N ARG A 311 -19.86 -3.93 -17.86
CA ARG A 311 -20.70 -2.80 -18.21
C ARG A 311 -20.21 -2.08 -19.48
N PRO A 312 -20.40 -2.66 -20.65
CA PRO A 312 -19.99 -2.03 -21.91
C PRO A 312 -20.73 -0.72 -22.18
N ASP A 313 -21.94 -0.56 -21.62
CA ASP A 313 -22.80 0.60 -21.75
C ASP A 313 -22.20 1.89 -21.20
N VAL A 314 -21.31 1.80 -20.21
CA VAL A 314 -20.71 2.98 -19.56
C VAL A 314 -19.37 3.39 -20.18
N LEU A 315 -18.79 2.59 -21.08
CA LEU A 315 -17.48 2.86 -21.69
C LEU A 315 -17.50 4.08 -22.62
N ASP A 316 -16.41 4.84 -22.61
CA ASP A 316 -16.20 5.93 -23.54
C ASP A 316 -16.09 5.37 -24.98
N PRO A 317 -16.89 5.86 -25.94
CA PRO A 317 -16.83 5.41 -27.32
C PRO A 317 -15.45 5.54 -27.97
N ALA A 318 -14.59 6.42 -27.44
CA ALA A 318 -13.22 6.55 -27.90
C ALA A 318 -12.39 5.27 -27.74
N LEU A 319 -12.68 4.45 -26.74
CA LEU A 319 -12.02 3.16 -26.52
C LEU A 319 -12.39 2.11 -27.60
N LEU A 320 -13.61 2.23 -28.17
CA LEU A 320 -14.16 1.28 -29.11
C LEU A 320 -13.90 1.65 -30.58
N ARG A 321 -13.08 2.70 -30.82
CA ARG A 321 -12.69 3.09 -32.18
C ARG A 321 -11.67 2.13 -32.78
N PRO A 322 -11.68 1.90 -34.10
CA PRO A 322 -10.65 1.13 -34.80
C PRO A 322 -9.24 1.59 -34.42
N GLY A 323 -8.33 0.63 -34.26
CA GLY A 323 -6.96 0.86 -33.77
C GLY A 323 -6.80 0.84 -32.27
N ARG A 324 -7.89 0.54 -31.51
CA ARG A 324 -7.90 0.43 -30.04
C ARG A 324 -8.50 -0.90 -29.62
N PHE A 325 -9.74 -0.94 -29.06
CA PHE A 325 -10.46 -2.19 -28.88
C PHE A 325 -11.26 -2.50 -30.16
N ASP A 326 -10.57 -3.07 -31.12
CA ASP A 326 -11.10 -3.33 -32.46
C ASP A 326 -12.14 -4.45 -32.48
N ARG A 327 -12.02 -5.37 -31.52
CA ARG A 327 -12.88 -6.55 -31.44
C ARG A 327 -13.53 -6.61 -30.06
N GLN A 328 -14.80 -6.98 -30.06
CA GLN A 328 -15.55 -7.26 -28.84
C GLN A 328 -15.94 -8.72 -28.84
N VAL A 329 -15.54 -9.46 -27.82
CA VAL A 329 -15.88 -10.87 -27.61
C VAL A 329 -16.85 -10.97 -26.45
N VAL A 330 -18.02 -11.50 -26.73
CA VAL A 330 -19.06 -11.68 -25.71
C VAL A 330 -18.84 -12.99 -24.98
N VAL A 331 -18.82 -12.92 -23.65
CA VAL A 331 -18.67 -14.06 -22.75
C VAL A 331 -19.96 -14.20 -21.97
N ASP A 332 -20.94 -14.87 -22.58
CA ASP A 332 -22.27 -15.02 -22.05
C ASP A 332 -22.37 -16.01 -20.87
N MET A 333 -23.56 -16.08 -20.28
CA MET A 333 -23.88 -17.11 -19.31
C MET A 333 -23.91 -18.49 -20.00
N PRO A 334 -23.37 -19.55 -19.35
CA PRO A 334 -23.30 -20.86 -19.96
C PRO A 334 -24.70 -21.51 -20.09
N ASP A 335 -24.94 -22.17 -21.20
CA ASP A 335 -26.08 -23.07 -21.41
C ASP A 335 -25.95 -24.35 -20.54
N ILE A 336 -26.89 -25.29 -20.67
CA ILE A 336 -26.85 -26.53 -19.87
C ILE A 336 -25.57 -27.33 -20.16
N LYS A 337 -25.16 -27.43 -21.44
CA LYS A 337 -23.95 -28.16 -21.83
C LYS A 337 -22.67 -27.43 -21.31
N GLY A 338 -22.68 -26.13 -21.41
CA GLY A 338 -21.60 -25.30 -20.86
C GLY A 338 -21.46 -25.42 -19.36
N ARG A 339 -22.59 -25.42 -18.61
CA ARG A 339 -22.58 -25.64 -17.15
C ARG A 339 -22.05 -27.02 -16.78
N GLU A 340 -22.46 -28.06 -17.50
CA GLU A 340 -21.94 -29.43 -17.29
C GLU A 340 -20.41 -29.47 -17.55
N ALA A 341 -19.94 -28.85 -18.63
CA ALA A 341 -18.53 -28.78 -18.95
C ALA A 341 -17.73 -28.00 -17.90
N ILE A 342 -18.25 -26.89 -17.40
CA ILE A 342 -17.66 -26.13 -16.29
C ILE A 342 -17.57 -26.96 -15.01
N LEU A 343 -18.67 -27.66 -14.66
CA LEU A 343 -18.69 -28.54 -13.51
C LEU A 343 -17.64 -29.65 -13.63
N LYS A 344 -17.46 -30.26 -14.83
CA LYS A 344 -16.40 -31.24 -15.07
C LYS A 344 -15.00 -30.69 -14.83
N VAL A 345 -14.72 -29.44 -15.24
CA VAL A 345 -13.43 -28.78 -14.97
C VAL A 345 -13.22 -28.60 -13.47
N HIS A 346 -14.19 -28.04 -12.75
CA HIS A 346 -14.06 -27.79 -11.30
C HIS A 346 -14.11 -29.08 -10.45
N ALA A 347 -14.60 -30.17 -11.01
CA ALA A 347 -14.65 -31.48 -10.37
C ALA A 347 -13.32 -32.26 -10.45
N ARG A 348 -12.40 -31.92 -11.34
CA ARG A 348 -11.14 -32.66 -11.59
C ARG A 348 -10.36 -32.98 -10.30
N ASN A 349 -10.34 -32.04 -9.35
CA ASN A 349 -9.57 -32.16 -8.10
C ASN A 349 -10.45 -32.43 -6.88
N LYS A 350 -11.70 -32.85 -7.05
CA LYS A 350 -12.65 -33.11 -5.95
C LYS A 350 -13.02 -34.57 -5.90
N PRO A 351 -13.03 -35.21 -4.70
CA PRO A 351 -13.38 -36.61 -4.55
C PRO A 351 -14.90 -36.80 -4.62
N LEU A 352 -15.46 -36.86 -5.83
CA LEU A 352 -16.90 -37.13 -6.03
C LEU A 352 -17.21 -38.61 -5.78
N SER A 353 -18.38 -38.86 -5.27
CA SER A 353 -18.97 -40.21 -5.15
C SER A 353 -19.58 -40.63 -6.52
N GLN A 354 -19.85 -41.93 -6.70
CA GLN A 354 -20.38 -42.46 -7.96
C GLN A 354 -21.85 -42.05 -8.23
N ASP A 355 -22.57 -41.61 -7.22
CA ASP A 355 -23.93 -41.12 -7.31
C ASP A 355 -24.06 -39.69 -7.84
N VAL A 356 -22.94 -38.95 -7.96
CA VAL A 356 -22.96 -37.55 -8.41
C VAL A 356 -23.07 -37.49 -9.93
N ASP A 357 -24.20 -36.97 -10.40
CA ASP A 357 -24.44 -36.67 -11.81
C ASP A 357 -24.33 -35.16 -12.07
N LEU A 358 -23.26 -34.77 -12.77
CA LEU A 358 -22.97 -33.35 -13.08
C LEU A 358 -24.00 -32.76 -14.05
N LEU A 359 -24.63 -33.59 -14.91
CA LEU A 359 -25.67 -33.11 -15.80
C LEU A 359 -26.93 -32.72 -15.01
N VAL A 360 -27.30 -33.50 -14.00
CA VAL A 360 -28.44 -33.17 -13.12
C VAL A 360 -28.17 -31.86 -12.37
N ILE A 361 -26.93 -31.66 -11.89
CA ILE A 361 -26.53 -30.39 -11.26
C ILE A 361 -26.66 -29.24 -12.26
N ALA A 362 -26.18 -29.41 -13.50
CA ALA A 362 -26.25 -28.38 -14.55
C ALA A 362 -27.71 -28.03 -14.91
N GLN A 363 -28.62 -29.01 -14.94
CA GLN A 363 -30.05 -28.81 -15.17
C GLN A 363 -30.70 -28.00 -14.03
N ARG A 364 -30.28 -28.23 -12.79
CA ARG A 364 -30.82 -27.57 -11.59
C ARG A 364 -30.23 -26.19 -11.27
N THR A 365 -29.29 -25.75 -12.07
CA THR A 365 -28.59 -24.46 -11.89
C THR A 365 -28.78 -23.51 -13.08
N PRO A 366 -30.05 -23.25 -13.53
CA PRO A 366 -30.29 -22.29 -14.60
C PRO A 366 -29.79 -20.89 -14.18
N GLY A 367 -29.14 -20.17 -15.08
CA GLY A 367 -28.63 -18.81 -14.83
C GLY A 367 -27.38 -18.74 -13.93
N PHE A 368 -26.79 -19.88 -13.56
CA PHE A 368 -25.52 -19.87 -12.81
C PHE A 368 -24.35 -19.60 -13.74
N THR A 369 -23.45 -18.78 -13.25
CA THR A 369 -22.15 -18.49 -13.88
C THR A 369 -21.12 -19.55 -13.52
N GLY A 370 -19.94 -19.50 -14.18
CA GLY A 370 -18.82 -20.38 -13.83
C GLY A 370 -18.39 -20.26 -12.36
N ALA A 371 -18.39 -19.05 -11.83
CA ALA A 371 -18.06 -18.81 -10.42
C ALA A 371 -19.12 -19.38 -9.45
N ASP A 372 -20.40 -19.31 -9.81
CA ASP A 372 -21.47 -19.89 -9.00
C ASP A 372 -21.34 -21.41 -8.96
N LEU A 373 -21.04 -22.05 -10.09
CA LEU A 373 -20.86 -23.50 -10.20
C LEU A 373 -19.62 -23.99 -9.43
N GLU A 374 -18.53 -23.24 -9.48
CA GLU A 374 -17.35 -23.48 -8.63
C GLU A 374 -17.72 -23.44 -7.15
N ASN A 375 -18.48 -22.40 -6.76
CA ASN A 375 -18.95 -22.22 -5.38
C ASN A 375 -19.86 -23.36 -4.94
N VAL A 376 -20.78 -23.85 -5.80
CA VAL A 376 -21.63 -25.03 -5.48
C VAL A 376 -20.78 -26.24 -5.13
N LEU A 377 -19.79 -26.58 -5.97
CA LEU A 377 -18.92 -27.73 -5.70
C LEU A 377 -18.02 -27.52 -4.47
N ASN A 378 -17.65 -26.29 -4.18
CA ASN A 378 -16.91 -25.95 -2.97
C ASN A 378 -17.77 -26.08 -1.71
N GLU A 379 -19.00 -25.56 -1.73
CA GLU A 379 -19.96 -25.72 -0.62
C GLU A 379 -20.30 -27.19 -0.40
N ALA A 380 -20.48 -27.98 -1.48
CA ALA A 380 -20.70 -29.42 -1.38
C ALA A 380 -19.53 -30.14 -0.68
N ALA A 381 -18.28 -29.75 -1.02
CA ALA A 381 -17.09 -30.28 -0.36
C ALA A 381 -17.05 -29.93 1.14
N ILE A 382 -17.42 -28.70 1.49
CA ILE A 382 -17.51 -28.24 2.90
C ILE A 382 -18.56 -29.03 3.66
N LEU A 383 -19.73 -29.29 3.03
CA LEU A 383 -20.80 -30.08 3.63
C LEU A 383 -20.37 -31.53 3.88
N ALA A 384 -19.75 -32.17 2.88
CA ALA A 384 -19.20 -33.52 3.02
C ALA A 384 -18.17 -33.60 4.16
N ALA A 385 -17.24 -32.63 4.23
CA ALA A 385 -16.25 -32.58 5.29
C ALA A 385 -16.87 -32.42 6.69
N ARG A 386 -17.92 -31.58 6.82
CA ARG A 386 -18.65 -31.39 8.10
C ARG A 386 -19.37 -32.64 8.57
N ARG A 387 -19.78 -33.55 7.65
CA ARG A 387 -20.35 -34.87 7.96
C ARG A 387 -19.26 -35.92 8.25
N GLY A 388 -17.98 -35.59 8.10
CA GLY A 388 -16.89 -36.55 8.22
C GLY A 388 -16.74 -37.48 7.02
N SER A 389 -17.40 -37.20 5.88
CA SER A 389 -17.31 -37.99 4.65
C SER A 389 -16.00 -37.69 3.92
N LYS A 390 -15.41 -38.70 3.27
CA LYS A 390 -14.24 -38.57 2.41
C LYS A 390 -14.58 -38.29 0.94
N LYS A 391 -15.87 -38.39 0.59
CA LYS A 391 -16.38 -38.17 -0.76
C LYS A 391 -17.60 -37.26 -0.72
N ILE A 392 -17.75 -36.47 -1.76
CA ILE A 392 -18.90 -35.57 -1.98
C ILE A 392 -20.02 -36.41 -2.61
N SER A 393 -21.18 -36.46 -1.97
CA SER A 393 -22.39 -37.17 -2.49
C SER A 393 -23.29 -36.21 -3.25
N MET A 394 -24.27 -36.76 -4.00
CA MET A 394 -25.31 -35.97 -4.66
C MET A 394 -26.14 -35.16 -3.67
N GLU A 395 -26.39 -35.71 -2.47
CA GLU A 395 -27.10 -35.02 -1.38
C GLU A 395 -26.35 -33.74 -0.92
N ASP A 396 -24.98 -33.79 -0.86
CA ASP A 396 -24.17 -32.61 -0.55
C ASP A 396 -24.29 -31.56 -1.63
N CYS A 397 -24.30 -31.98 -2.90
CA CYS A 397 -24.45 -31.07 -4.04
C CYS A 397 -25.85 -30.42 -4.03
N ASP A 398 -26.90 -31.18 -3.74
CA ASP A 398 -28.25 -30.66 -3.63
C ASP A 398 -28.42 -29.62 -2.54
N GLU A 399 -27.87 -29.89 -1.35
CA GLU A 399 -27.87 -28.92 -0.24
C GLU A 399 -27.02 -27.70 -0.55
N ALA A 400 -25.90 -27.88 -1.30
CA ALA A 400 -25.06 -26.78 -1.72
C ALA A 400 -25.76 -25.84 -2.72
N ILE A 401 -26.49 -26.41 -3.71
CA ILE A 401 -27.30 -25.63 -4.65
C ILE A 401 -28.34 -24.81 -3.87
N ASP A 402 -29.07 -25.43 -2.97
CA ASP A 402 -30.06 -24.74 -2.15
C ASP A 402 -29.47 -23.61 -1.31
N ARG A 403 -28.24 -23.80 -0.80
CA ARG A 403 -27.54 -22.79 -0.04
C ARG A 403 -27.10 -21.60 -0.89
N VAL A 404 -26.62 -21.85 -2.08
CA VAL A 404 -26.16 -20.79 -3.00
C VAL A 404 -27.37 -19.97 -3.45
N ILE A 405 -28.51 -20.60 -3.75
CA ILE A 405 -29.73 -19.90 -4.21
C ILE A 405 -30.43 -19.18 -3.06
N ALA A 406 -30.77 -19.93 -1.99
CA ALA A 406 -31.69 -19.49 -0.95
C ALA A 406 -31.02 -19.17 0.40
N GLY A 407 -29.71 -19.47 0.52
CA GLY A 407 -28.99 -19.34 1.76
C GLY A 407 -29.14 -20.54 2.72
N PRO A 408 -28.53 -20.47 3.91
CA PRO A 408 -28.57 -21.55 4.88
C PRO A 408 -29.96 -21.76 5.44
N GLN A 409 -30.28 -23.02 5.75
CA GLN A 409 -31.53 -23.41 6.38
C GLN A 409 -31.68 -22.79 7.77
N LYS A 410 -32.84 -22.20 8.07
CA LYS A 410 -33.16 -21.62 9.39
C LYS A 410 -33.68 -22.71 10.35
N LYS A 411 -32.77 -23.46 10.94
CA LYS A 411 -33.12 -24.55 11.88
C LYS A 411 -33.83 -24.08 13.16
N SER A 412 -33.61 -22.82 13.56
CA SER A 412 -34.21 -22.24 14.77
C SER A 412 -35.60 -21.64 14.58
N ARG A 413 -36.06 -21.50 13.31
CA ARG A 413 -37.40 -20.95 13.03
C ARG A 413 -38.43 -22.04 13.10
N ILE A 414 -39.27 -22.00 14.11
CA ILE A 414 -40.48 -22.88 14.22
C ILE A 414 -41.59 -22.16 13.47
N MET A 415 -42.06 -22.75 12.37
CA MET A 415 -43.23 -22.28 11.65
C MET A 415 -44.50 -22.88 12.30
N SER A 416 -45.55 -22.09 12.48
CA SER A 416 -46.86 -22.56 12.86
C SER A 416 -47.45 -23.42 11.73
N ASP A 417 -48.38 -24.31 12.06
CA ASP A 417 -49.00 -25.18 11.04
C ASP A 417 -49.75 -24.34 10.00
N ARG A 418 -50.38 -23.25 10.42
CA ARG A 418 -51.05 -22.31 9.51
C ARG A 418 -50.03 -21.64 8.54
N GLU A 419 -48.82 -21.28 9.00
CA GLU A 419 -47.79 -20.77 8.12
C GLU A 419 -47.28 -21.83 7.14
N LYS A 420 -47.11 -23.08 7.59
CA LYS A 420 -46.70 -24.17 6.71
C LYS A 420 -47.71 -24.41 5.60
N ASP A 421 -49.00 -24.43 5.95
CA ASP A 421 -50.08 -24.60 4.98
C ASP A 421 -50.09 -23.44 3.97
N LEU A 422 -49.97 -22.20 4.44
CA LEU A 422 -49.97 -21.03 3.58
C LEU A 422 -48.80 -21.08 2.59
N VAL A 423 -47.58 -21.38 3.06
CA VAL A 423 -46.39 -21.49 2.20
C VAL A 423 -46.55 -22.69 1.26
N ALA A 424 -47.07 -23.84 1.73
CA ALA A 424 -47.28 -25.02 0.89
C ALA A 424 -48.22 -24.72 -0.28
N PHE A 425 -49.37 -24.06 -0.01
CA PHE A 425 -50.32 -23.66 -1.07
C PHE A 425 -49.67 -22.64 -2.03
N HIS A 426 -48.89 -21.71 -1.53
CA HIS A 426 -48.21 -20.72 -2.36
C HIS A 426 -47.21 -21.38 -3.32
N GLU A 427 -46.32 -22.23 -2.79
CA GLU A 427 -45.33 -22.93 -3.60
C GLU A 427 -45.97 -23.97 -4.55
N ALA A 428 -47.04 -24.63 -4.11
CA ALA A 428 -47.83 -25.52 -4.99
C ALA A 428 -48.46 -24.74 -6.16
N GLY A 429 -48.90 -23.50 -5.92
CA GLY A 429 -49.38 -22.61 -6.97
C GLY A 429 -48.33 -22.33 -8.02
N HIS A 430 -47.09 -21.98 -7.59
CA HIS A 430 -45.95 -21.80 -8.50
C HIS A 430 -45.62 -23.07 -9.28
N ALA A 431 -45.59 -24.23 -8.59
CA ALA A 431 -45.29 -25.51 -9.22
C ALA A 431 -46.39 -25.90 -10.26
N LEU A 432 -47.67 -25.66 -9.94
CA LEU A 432 -48.75 -25.91 -10.86
C LEU A 432 -48.70 -25.02 -12.09
N ALA A 433 -48.44 -23.70 -11.89
CA ALA A 433 -48.29 -22.77 -12.97
C ALA A 433 -47.11 -23.14 -13.89
N GLY A 434 -45.95 -23.46 -13.31
CA GLY A 434 -44.78 -23.94 -14.06
C GLY A 434 -45.03 -25.23 -14.85
N LYS A 435 -45.89 -26.13 -14.33
CA LYS A 435 -46.23 -27.36 -15.01
C LYS A 435 -47.23 -27.19 -16.17
N LEU A 436 -48.13 -26.23 -16.06
CA LEU A 436 -49.22 -26.02 -17.02
C LEU A 436 -48.93 -25.00 -18.11
N LEU A 437 -48.01 -24.06 -17.86
CA LEU A 437 -47.69 -23.04 -18.84
C LEU A 437 -46.70 -23.56 -19.89
N PRO A 438 -46.92 -23.26 -21.18
CA PRO A 438 -45.95 -23.60 -22.21
C PRO A 438 -44.73 -22.64 -22.11
N ASN A 439 -43.56 -23.12 -22.53
CA ASN A 439 -42.31 -22.37 -22.58
C ASN A 439 -41.77 -21.89 -21.20
N VAL A 440 -42.07 -22.63 -20.13
CA VAL A 440 -41.51 -22.47 -18.81
C VAL A 440 -40.63 -23.67 -18.51
N ASP A 441 -39.49 -23.45 -17.86
CA ASP A 441 -38.61 -24.52 -17.43
C ASP A 441 -39.34 -25.51 -16.49
N PRO A 442 -39.06 -26.82 -16.60
CA PRO A 442 -39.72 -27.83 -15.77
C PRO A 442 -39.37 -27.64 -14.29
N VAL A 443 -40.39 -27.69 -13.43
CA VAL A 443 -40.18 -27.58 -11.97
C VAL A 443 -39.32 -28.75 -11.48
N GLN A 444 -38.18 -28.42 -10.88
CA GLN A 444 -37.19 -29.37 -10.38
C GLN A 444 -37.37 -29.66 -8.88
N LYS A 445 -37.78 -28.67 -8.11
CA LYS A 445 -37.88 -28.77 -6.66
C LYS A 445 -38.93 -27.81 -6.09
N VAL A 446 -39.68 -28.29 -5.11
CA VAL A 446 -40.57 -27.47 -4.27
C VAL A 446 -40.15 -27.65 -2.81
N SER A 447 -39.99 -26.59 -2.07
CA SER A 447 -39.60 -26.65 -0.66
C SER A 447 -40.36 -25.61 0.17
N ILE A 448 -40.91 -26.08 1.30
CA ILE A 448 -41.53 -25.22 2.32
C ILE A 448 -40.58 -24.92 3.50
N ILE A 449 -39.32 -25.35 3.40
CA ILE A 449 -38.32 -25.17 4.45
C ILE A 449 -37.75 -23.74 4.32
N PRO A 450 -37.84 -22.90 5.37
CA PRO A 450 -37.36 -21.53 5.31
C PRO A 450 -35.85 -21.48 5.21
N ARG A 451 -35.34 -20.72 4.21
CA ARG A 451 -33.93 -20.48 3.99
C ARG A 451 -33.66 -18.96 3.81
N GLY A 452 -32.56 -18.44 4.35
CA GLY A 452 -32.21 -17.05 4.19
C GLY A 452 -33.38 -16.08 4.46
N ARG A 453 -33.90 -15.42 3.43
CA ARG A 453 -35.08 -14.55 3.51
C ARG A 453 -36.37 -15.21 2.98
N MET A 454 -36.29 -16.43 2.43
CA MET A 454 -37.39 -17.10 1.81
C MET A 454 -38.14 -17.98 2.84
N GLY A 455 -39.49 -17.99 2.77
CA GLY A 455 -40.35 -18.89 3.56
C GLY A 455 -40.45 -20.27 2.97
N GLY A 456 -40.45 -20.35 1.64
CA GLY A 456 -40.38 -21.53 0.77
C GLY A 456 -39.82 -21.11 -0.58
N TYR A 457 -39.67 -22.04 -1.53
CA TYR A 457 -39.25 -21.75 -2.90
C TYR A 457 -39.63 -22.91 -3.85
N THR A 458 -39.88 -22.55 -5.10
CA THR A 458 -40.06 -23.46 -6.23
C THR A 458 -38.95 -23.18 -7.26
N LEU A 459 -38.24 -24.22 -7.67
CA LEU A 459 -37.15 -24.19 -8.67
C LEU A 459 -37.57 -24.97 -9.91
#